data_941af55c980b0aae71a0b8df988d16c1
#
_entry.id   941af55c980b0aae71a0b8df988d16c1
#
_cell.length_a   1.000
_cell.length_b   1.000
_cell.length_c   1.000
_cell.angle_alpha   90.00
_cell.angle_beta   90.00
_cell.angle_gamma   90.00
#
_symmetry.space_group_name_H-M   'P 1'
#
loop_
_entity.id
_entity.type
_entity.pdbx_description
1 polymer ?
#
loop_
_entity_poly.entity_id
_entity_poly.type
_entity_poly.pdbx_seq_one_letter_code
_entity_poly.pdbx_strand_id
1 'polypeptide(L)'
;MKLWKRLTALCLSALVCVTPLTACGRKESADGRASLSVCVGETPATYDPIYAQQIGDQTILNNLYENLMRLEKGENGQTTAVPGAAKSVDMKENSDGTVTYTFRLRGGKWSDGVEVKASDFVYAWQRLADPATGSVYAPLLSIVSGYAEAQASGDMSLLAVSAKSSTTLVVTLTG
;
A
#
# COMPACT_ATOMS: atom_id res chain seq x y z
N MET A 1 -4.00 72.71 -0.54
CA MET A 1 -2.79 71.89 -0.29
C MET A 1 -2.96 70.78 0.73
N LYS A 2 -3.77 70.90 1.78
CA LYS A 2 -3.96 69.83 2.82
C LYS A 2 -4.75 68.61 2.33
N LEU A 3 -5.71 68.79 1.44
CA LEU A 3 -6.57 67.72 0.93
C LEU A 3 -5.81 66.78 -0.03
N TRP A 4 -4.95 67.30 -0.87
CA TRP A 4 -4.18 66.51 -1.83
C TRP A 4 -3.12 65.65 -1.14
N LYS A 5 -2.47 66.17 -0.09
CA LYS A 5 -1.52 65.39 0.73
C LYS A 5 -2.22 64.22 1.48
N ARG A 6 -3.49 64.37 1.85
CA ARG A 6 -4.27 63.29 2.47
C ARG A 6 -4.70 62.22 1.47
N LEU A 7 -5.05 62.62 0.25
CA LEU A 7 -5.37 61.68 -0.84
C LEU A 7 -4.13 60.90 -1.29
N THR A 8 -2.97 61.49 -1.43
CA THR A 8 -1.73 60.80 -1.77
C THR A 8 -1.28 59.81 -0.66
N ALA A 9 -1.48 60.15 0.61
CA ALA A 9 -1.19 59.24 1.73
C ALA A 9 -2.12 58.06 1.76
N LEU A 10 -3.42 58.23 1.44
CA LEU A 10 -4.39 57.13 1.35
C LEU A 10 -4.12 56.17 0.18
N CYS A 11 -3.71 56.70 -0.97
CA CYS A 11 -3.33 55.89 -2.13
C CYS A 11 -2.04 55.07 -1.87
N LEU A 12 -1.05 55.66 -1.17
CA LEU A 12 0.17 54.92 -0.82
C LEU A 12 -0.07 53.80 0.20
N SER A 13 -0.94 54.05 1.19
CA SER A 13 -1.29 52.99 2.17
C SER A 13 -2.10 51.83 1.56
N ALA A 14 -2.97 52.10 0.59
CA ALA A 14 -3.69 51.10 -0.14
C ALA A 14 -2.79 50.24 -1.03
N LEU A 15 -1.74 50.81 -1.60
CA LEU A 15 -0.79 50.12 -2.46
C LEU A 15 0.11 49.14 -1.68
N VAL A 16 0.42 49.44 -0.41
CA VAL A 16 1.25 48.58 0.46
C VAL A 16 0.44 47.37 1.01
N CYS A 17 -0.89 47.48 1.10
CA CYS A 17 -1.74 46.39 1.60
C CYS A 17 -2.04 45.30 0.54
N VAL A 18 -1.76 45.55 -0.74
CA VAL A 18 -2.06 44.58 -1.82
C VAL A 18 -0.89 43.60 -2.09
N THR A 19 0.32 43.95 -1.66
CA THR A 19 1.52 43.16 -1.96
C THR A 19 1.75 41.91 -1.12
N PRO A 20 1.18 41.68 0.10
CA PRO A 20 1.43 40.46 0.83
C PRO A 20 0.50 39.28 0.46
N LEU A 21 -0.52 39.51 -0.36
CA LEU A 21 -1.47 38.42 -0.72
C LEU A 21 -0.97 37.46 -1.80
N THR A 22 0.16 37.74 -2.44
CA THR A 22 0.74 36.85 -3.46
C THR A 22 1.88 35.97 -2.96
N ALA A 23 2.21 36.01 -1.65
CA ALA A 23 3.34 35.28 -1.09
C ALA A 23 3.08 33.79 -0.79
N CYS A 24 1.84 33.30 -0.98
CA CYS A 24 1.54 31.87 -0.94
C CYS A 24 1.45 31.30 -2.36
N GLY A 25 2.47 31.53 -3.16
CA GLY A 25 2.65 30.87 -4.44
C GLY A 25 2.95 29.40 -4.21
N ARG A 26 1.89 28.56 -4.21
CA ARG A 26 2.04 27.13 -4.44
C ARG A 26 2.77 27.00 -5.77
N LYS A 27 4.00 26.47 -5.76
CA LYS A 27 4.66 26.06 -7.01
C LYS A 27 3.81 24.96 -7.60
N GLU A 28 2.91 25.29 -8.51
CA GLU A 28 2.31 24.29 -9.36
C GLU A 28 3.42 23.69 -10.22
N SER A 29 3.57 22.37 -10.16
CA SER A 29 4.40 21.66 -11.11
C SER A 29 3.88 21.97 -12.52
N ALA A 30 4.78 22.13 -13.49
CA ALA A 30 4.46 22.52 -14.86
C ALA A 30 3.46 21.57 -15.57
N ASP A 31 3.15 20.41 -14.98
CA ASP A 31 2.19 19.41 -15.46
C ASP A 31 0.86 19.37 -14.67
N GLY A 32 0.61 20.33 -13.77
CA GLY A 32 -0.61 20.42 -12.96
C GLY A 32 -0.72 19.36 -11.85
N ARG A 33 0.32 18.56 -11.61
CA ARG A 33 0.33 17.53 -10.54
C ARG A 33 0.79 18.13 -9.23
N ALA A 34 0.11 17.79 -8.15
CA ALA A 34 0.57 18.12 -6.81
C ALA A 34 1.86 17.33 -6.51
N SER A 35 2.91 18.02 -6.04
CA SER A 35 4.14 17.36 -5.59
C SER A 35 4.19 17.38 -4.06
N LEU A 36 4.57 16.25 -3.47
CA LEU A 36 4.81 16.09 -2.05
C LEU A 36 6.24 15.59 -1.85
N SER A 37 7.03 16.31 -1.03
CA SER A 37 8.34 15.86 -0.62
C SER A 37 8.26 15.32 0.80
N VAL A 38 8.67 14.07 0.99
CA VAL A 38 8.64 13.38 2.27
C VAL A 38 10.06 13.02 2.67
N CYS A 39 10.45 13.35 3.91
CA CYS A 39 11.69 12.86 4.50
C CYS A 39 11.43 11.51 5.18
N VAL A 40 12.13 10.47 4.76
CA VAL A 40 11.97 9.11 5.32
C VAL A 40 13.00 8.79 6.41
N GLY A 41 13.86 9.77 6.75
CA GLY A 41 14.84 9.65 7.85
C GLY A 41 16.11 8.88 7.48
N GLU A 42 16.03 7.88 6.64
CA GLU A 42 17.16 7.06 6.19
C GLU A 42 16.97 6.63 4.73
N THR A 43 18.07 6.28 4.07
CA THR A 43 18.02 5.73 2.72
C THR A 43 17.52 4.29 2.78
N PRO A 44 16.47 3.92 2.02
CA PRO A 44 15.98 2.55 1.97
C PRO A 44 17.07 1.58 1.53
N ALA A 45 17.16 0.44 2.22
CA ALA A 45 18.09 -0.62 1.86
C ALA A 45 17.57 -1.43 0.66
N THR A 46 16.25 -1.53 0.52
CA THR A 46 15.61 -2.27 -0.56
C THR A 46 14.21 -1.73 -0.87
N TYR A 47 13.75 -1.96 -2.10
CA TYR A 47 12.35 -1.77 -2.54
C TYR A 47 11.65 -3.12 -2.76
N ASP A 48 12.28 -4.23 -2.39
CA ASP A 48 11.68 -5.56 -2.48
C ASP A 48 11.00 -5.91 -1.14
N PRO A 49 9.66 -6.09 -1.11
CA PRO A 49 8.91 -6.31 0.13
C PRO A 49 9.39 -7.49 0.97
N ILE A 50 9.89 -8.56 0.34
CA ILE A 50 10.29 -9.77 1.07
C ILE A 50 11.63 -9.60 1.84
N TYR A 51 12.36 -8.50 1.61
CA TYR A 51 13.63 -8.19 2.27
C TYR A 51 13.59 -6.90 3.10
N ALA A 52 12.47 -6.18 3.08
CA ALA A 52 12.33 -4.87 3.71
C ALA A 52 12.23 -4.98 5.25
N GLN A 53 13.32 -4.75 5.96
CA GLN A 53 13.40 -4.89 7.41
C GLN A 53 13.51 -3.55 8.15
N GLN A 54 13.86 -2.47 7.45
CA GLN A 54 14.06 -1.15 8.05
C GLN A 54 12.76 -0.33 7.98
N ILE A 55 12.61 0.64 8.89
CA ILE A 55 11.45 1.54 8.92
C ILE A 55 11.38 2.37 7.63
N GLY A 56 12.53 2.81 7.09
CA GLY A 56 12.62 3.53 5.82
C GLY A 56 12.08 2.72 4.65
N ASP A 57 12.45 1.42 4.56
CA ASP A 57 11.94 0.49 3.54
C ASP A 57 10.41 0.40 3.63
N GLN A 58 9.88 0.09 4.83
CA GLN A 58 8.45 -0.09 5.07
C GLN A 58 7.65 1.19 4.77
N THR A 59 8.19 2.37 5.13
CA THR A 59 7.54 3.64 4.85
C THR A 59 7.32 3.85 3.36
N ILE A 60 8.31 3.50 2.53
CA ILE A 60 8.19 3.63 1.07
C ILE A 60 7.29 2.56 0.49
N LEU A 61 7.49 1.29 0.89
CA LEU A 61 6.72 0.17 0.37
C LEU A 61 5.22 0.29 0.63
N ASN A 62 4.82 0.82 1.79
CA ASN A 62 3.42 1.10 2.11
C ASN A 62 2.76 2.15 1.19
N ASN A 63 3.58 2.93 0.45
CA ASN A 63 3.09 3.90 -0.54
C ASN A 63 3.23 3.39 -1.98
N LEU A 64 3.97 2.31 -2.22
CA LEU A 64 4.17 1.72 -3.55
C LEU A 64 3.25 0.54 -3.81
N TYR A 65 2.91 -0.23 -2.78
CA TYR A 65 2.16 -1.48 -2.89
C TYR A 65 0.84 -1.43 -2.12
N GLU A 66 -0.12 -2.21 -2.57
CA GLU A 66 -1.40 -2.40 -1.90
C GLU A 66 -1.55 -3.86 -1.47
N ASN A 67 -1.91 -4.07 -0.21
CA ASN A 67 -2.21 -5.40 0.33
C ASN A 67 -3.65 -5.81 0.02
N LEU A 68 -3.96 -7.11 0.12
CA LEU A 68 -5.34 -7.62 0.00
C LEU A 68 -6.29 -6.92 0.97
N MET A 69 -5.87 -6.79 2.23
CA MET A 69 -6.57 -6.08 3.29
C MET A 69 -5.62 -5.05 3.91
N ARG A 70 -6.16 -3.97 4.46
CA ARG A 70 -5.44 -2.95 5.22
C ARG A 70 -5.88 -2.96 6.67
N LEU A 71 -5.01 -2.52 7.56
CA LEU A 71 -5.35 -2.29 8.96
C LEU A 71 -5.69 -0.81 9.14
N GLU A 72 -6.90 -0.52 9.59
CA GLU A 72 -7.34 0.84 9.90
C GLU A 72 -7.74 0.94 11.37
N LYS A 73 -7.38 2.07 11.97
CA LYS A 73 -7.76 2.38 13.35
C LYS A 73 -9.16 2.99 13.35
N GLY A 74 -10.12 2.29 13.97
CA GLY A 74 -11.47 2.80 14.16
C GLY A 74 -11.56 3.90 15.21
N GLU A 75 -12.71 4.59 15.28
CA GLU A 75 -12.96 5.69 16.22
C GLU A 75 -12.83 5.27 17.69
N ASN A 76 -13.11 4.01 17.99
CA ASN A 76 -12.92 3.41 19.32
C ASN A 76 -11.47 3.03 19.66
N GLY A 77 -10.52 3.34 18.76
CA GLY A 77 -9.11 3.02 18.91
C GLY A 77 -8.73 1.56 18.59
N GLN A 78 -9.67 0.70 18.26
CA GLN A 78 -9.41 -0.66 17.81
C GLN A 78 -8.93 -0.67 16.36
N THR A 79 -7.99 -1.57 16.07
CA THR A 79 -7.53 -1.79 14.70
C THR A 79 -8.36 -2.91 14.05
N THR A 80 -8.92 -2.62 12.89
CA THR A 80 -9.74 -3.56 12.12
C THR A 80 -9.15 -3.75 10.72
N ALA A 81 -9.34 -4.96 10.17
CA ALA A 81 -8.97 -5.25 8.79
C ALA A 81 -10.08 -4.73 7.86
N VAL A 82 -9.71 -3.87 6.92
CA VAL A 82 -10.61 -3.31 5.91
C VAL A 82 -10.14 -3.69 4.50
N PRO A 83 -11.01 -3.67 3.50
CA PRO A 83 -10.65 -3.97 2.12
C PRO A 83 -9.52 -3.07 1.58
N GLY A 84 -8.46 -3.70 1.06
CA GLY A 84 -7.36 -3.10 0.30
C GLY A 84 -7.54 -3.37 -1.20
N ALA A 85 -6.65 -4.16 -1.82
CA ALA A 85 -6.79 -4.64 -3.19
C ALA A 85 -7.98 -5.60 -3.36
N ALA A 86 -8.36 -6.34 -2.32
CA ALA A 86 -9.62 -7.07 -2.32
C ALA A 86 -10.79 -6.13 -2.03
N LYS A 87 -11.90 -6.27 -2.75
CA LYS A 87 -13.17 -5.57 -2.46
C LYS A 87 -14.03 -6.34 -1.46
N SER A 88 -13.84 -7.66 -1.37
CA SER A 88 -14.52 -8.52 -0.40
C SER A 88 -13.69 -9.76 -0.11
N VAL A 89 -13.95 -10.34 1.06
CA VAL A 89 -13.41 -11.62 1.48
C VAL A 89 -14.56 -12.47 2.04
N ASP A 90 -14.65 -13.69 1.57
CA ASP A 90 -15.55 -14.72 2.09
C ASP A 90 -14.72 -15.76 2.85
N MET A 91 -15.18 -16.18 4.02
CA MET A 91 -14.55 -17.19 4.85
C MET A 91 -15.45 -18.42 4.94
N LYS A 92 -14.85 -19.59 4.83
CA LYS A 92 -15.54 -20.88 4.99
C LYS A 92 -14.70 -21.82 5.84
N GLU A 93 -15.27 -22.32 6.92
CA GLU A 93 -14.73 -23.45 7.67
C GLU A 93 -14.98 -24.75 6.91
N ASN A 94 -13.97 -25.58 6.79
CA ASN A 94 -14.04 -26.87 6.14
C ASN A 94 -14.23 -27.99 7.18
N SER A 95 -14.72 -29.14 6.74
CA SER A 95 -14.99 -30.30 7.62
C SER A 95 -13.73 -30.91 8.23
N ASP A 96 -12.57 -30.65 7.69
CA ASP A 96 -11.25 -31.06 8.17
C ASP A 96 -10.59 -30.10 9.17
N GLY A 97 -11.31 -29.05 9.57
CA GLY A 97 -10.83 -28.01 10.49
C GLY A 97 -10.06 -26.89 9.81
N THR A 98 -9.72 -26.99 8.52
CA THR A 98 -9.08 -25.90 7.79
C THR A 98 -10.06 -24.77 7.48
N VAL A 99 -9.54 -23.57 7.18
CA VAL A 99 -10.36 -22.40 6.84
C VAL A 99 -9.97 -21.88 5.47
N THR A 100 -10.94 -21.78 4.57
CA THR A 100 -10.73 -21.26 3.22
C THR A 100 -11.19 -19.81 3.14
N TYR A 101 -10.29 -18.92 2.73
CA TYR A 101 -10.58 -17.53 2.41
C TYR A 101 -10.64 -17.34 0.90
N THR A 102 -11.69 -16.69 0.43
CA THR A 102 -11.87 -16.33 -0.97
C THR A 102 -11.89 -14.81 -1.10
N PHE A 103 -10.83 -14.24 -1.66
CA PHE A 103 -10.69 -12.81 -1.91
C PHE A 103 -11.16 -12.48 -3.33
N ARG A 104 -12.01 -11.46 -3.47
CA ARG A 104 -12.40 -10.91 -4.77
C ARG A 104 -11.69 -9.57 -4.96
N LEU A 105 -10.83 -9.48 -5.95
CA LEU A 105 -10.09 -8.24 -6.24
C LEU A 105 -11.02 -7.17 -6.80
N ARG A 106 -10.77 -5.90 -6.44
CA ARG A 106 -11.55 -4.76 -6.94
C ARG A 106 -11.19 -4.35 -8.38
N GLY A 107 -10.13 -4.92 -8.93
CA GLY A 107 -9.51 -4.47 -10.16
C GLY A 107 -8.60 -3.27 -9.92
N GLY A 108 -7.37 -3.36 -10.35
CA GLY A 108 -6.35 -2.33 -10.24
C GLY A 108 -5.36 -2.49 -11.38
N LYS A 109 -4.46 -1.53 -11.51
CA LYS A 109 -3.40 -1.57 -12.50
C LYS A 109 -2.07 -1.31 -11.85
N TRP A 110 -1.04 -1.96 -12.34
CA TRP A 110 0.33 -1.61 -12.10
C TRP A 110 0.65 -0.22 -12.69
N SER A 111 1.76 0.37 -12.28
CA SER A 111 2.19 1.70 -12.76
C SER A 111 2.42 1.77 -14.28
N ASP A 112 2.65 0.64 -14.93
CA ASP A 112 2.77 0.49 -16.38
C ASP A 112 1.43 0.32 -17.11
N GLY A 113 0.31 0.26 -16.37
CA GLY A 113 -1.05 0.10 -16.89
C GLY A 113 -1.53 -1.34 -17.05
N VAL A 114 -0.68 -2.34 -16.78
CA VAL A 114 -1.07 -3.77 -16.78
C VAL A 114 -2.04 -4.05 -15.62
N GLU A 115 -3.03 -4.90 -15.85
CA GLU A 115 -4.00 -5.27 -14.80
C GLU A 115 -3.35 -6.11 -13.70
N VAL A 116 -3.64 -5.77 -12.43
CA VAL A 116 -3.29 -6.59 -11.27
C VAL A 116 -4.23 -7.79 -11.20
N LYS A 117 -3.67 -8.99 -11.13
CA LYS A 117 -4.40 -10.27 -11.16
C LYS A 117 -4.19 -11.06 -9.87
N ALA A 118 -5.08 -12.00 -9.61
CA ALA A 118 -4.94 -12.93 -8.49
C ALA A 118 -3.65 -13.79 -8.59
N SER A 119 -3.17 -14.06 -9.80
CA SER A 119 -1.88 -14.75 -10.02
C SER A 119 -0.69 -13.97 -9.49
N ASP A 120 -0.76 -12.64 -9.43
CA ASP A 120 0.34 -11.81 -8.91
C ASP A 120 0.48 -12.01 -7.39
N PHE A 121 -0.64 -12.15 -6.69
CA PHE A 121 -0.66 -12.50 -5.27
C PHE A 121 -0.18 -13.94 -5.02
N VAL A 122 -0.57 -14.90 -5.87
CA VAL A 122 -0.05 -16.28 -5.79
C VAL A 122 1.47 -16.27 -5.93
N TYR A 123 1.98 -15.58 -6.95
CA TYR A 123 3.43 -15.45 -7.16
C TYR A 123 4.13 -14.82 -5.96
N ALA A 124 3.57 -13.72 -5.43
CA ALA A 124 4.16 -13.02 -4.29
C ALA A 124 4.25 -13.91 -3.04
N TRP A 125 3.21 -14.69 -2.75
CA TRP A 125 3.18 -15.58 -1.59
C TRP A 125 4.10 -16.79 -1.77
N GLN A 126 4.10 -17.39 -2.96
CA GLN A 126 5.03 -18.48 -3.29
C GLN A 126 6.48 -18.01 -3.22
N ARG A 127 6.77 -16.82 -3.76
CA ARG A 127 8.12 -16.23 -3.67
C ARG A 127 8.53 -15.93 -2.23
N LEU A 128 7.60 -15.43 -1.39
CA LEU A 128 7.86 -15.21 0.03
C LEU A 128 8.12 -16.53 0.77
N ALA A 129 7.36 -17.60 0.45
CA ALA A 129 7.49 -18.91 1.06
C ALA A 129 8.75 -19.66 0.57
N ASP A 130 9.32 -19.35 -0.59
CA ASP A 130 10.43 -20.08 -1.18
C ASP A 130 11.70 -20.00 -0.31
N PRO A 131 12.22 -21.14 0.21
CA PRO A 131 13.43 -21.15 1.02
C PRO A 131 14.66 -20.60 0.29
N ALA A 132 14.68 -20.67 -1.05
CA ALA A 132 15.78 -20.12 -1.85
C ALA A 132 15.88 -18.58 -1.75
N THR A 133 14.81 -17.89 -1.38
CA THR A 133 14.84 -16.44 -1.18
C THR A 133 15.53 -16.02 0.12
N GLY A 134 15.55 -16.91 1.13
CA GLY A 134 16.07 -16.59 2.46
C GLY A 134 15.32 -15.46 3.18
N SER A 135 14.06 -15.18 2.82
CA SER A 135 13.27 -14.14 3.46
C SER A 135 13.01 -14.46 4.93
N VAL A 136 13.31 -13.51 5.81
CA VAL A 136 12.99 -13.60 7.25
C VAL A 136 11.47 -13.58 7.53
N TYR A 137 10.68 -13.19 6.54
CA TYR A 137 9.22 -13.12 6.63
C TYR A 137 8.51 -14.39 6.16
N ALA A 138 9.23 -15.37 5.57
CA ALA A 138 8.65 -16.64 5.14
C ALA A 138 7.80 -17.32 6.24
N PRO A 139 8.22 -17.35 7.53
CA PRO A 139 7.43 -17.95 8.61
C PRO A 139 6.04 -17.32 8.83
N LEU A 140 5.76 -16.11 8.34
CA LEU A 140 4.42 -15.51 8.40
C LEU A 140 3.39 -16.33 7.60
N LEU A 141 3.84 -17.12 6.64
CA LEU A 141 2.98 -18.02 5.85
C LEU A 141 2.82 -19.41 6.46
N SER A 142 3.38 -19.68 7.65
CA SER A 142 3.29 -20.99 8.31
C SER A 142 1.86 -21.46 8.61
N ILE A 143 0.92 -20.53 8.69
CA ILE A 143 -0.52 -20.80 8.84
C ILE A 143 -1.20 -21.23 7.53
N VAL A 144 -0.53 -21.09 6.38
CA VAL A 144 -1.08 -21.52 5.09
C VAL A 144 -0.86 -23.00 4.92
N SER A 145 -1.91 -23.74 4.59
CA SER A 145 -1.85 -25.18 4.38
C SER A 145 -0.80 -25.52 3.31
N GLY A 146 -0.05 -26.58 3.52
CA GLY A 146 1.04 -27.00 2.63
C GLY A 146 2.36 -26.20 2.77
N TYR A 147 2.44 -25.24 3.71
CA TYR A 147 3.67 -24.46 3.89
C TYR A 147 4.88 -25.33 4.30
N ALA A 148 4.70 -26.25 5.26
CA ALA A 148 5.80 -27.10 5.75
C ALA A 148 6.34 -28.01 4.64
N GLU A 149 5.44 -28.59 3.87
CA GLU A 149 5.78 -29.46 2.73
C GLU A 149 6.47 -28.67 1.61
N ALA A 150 5.97 -27.47 1.31
CA ALA A 150 6.59 -26.56 0.34
C ALA A 150 8.01 -26.18 0.76
N GLN A 151 8.20 -25.80 2.02
CA GLN A 151 9.52 -25.50 2.57
C GLN A 151 10.49 -26.68 2.51
N ALA A 152 10.02 -27.88 2.82
CA ALA A 152 10.84 -29.10 2.85
C ALA A 152 11.25 -29.58 1.45
N SER A 153 10.35 -29.45 0.47
CA SER A 153 10.56 -29.93 -0.90
C SER A 153 11.12 -28.86 -1.86
N GLY A 154 10.94 -27.59 -1.56
CA GLY A 154 11.18 -26.48 -2.50
C GLY A 154 10.11 -26.36 -3.58
N ASP A 155 9.02 -27.13 -3.51
CA ASP A 155 7.89 -27.06 -4.44
C ASP A 155 6.81 -26.11 -3.91
N MET A 156 6.84 -24.87 -4.36
CA MET A 156 5.89 -23.83 -3.94
C MET A 156 4.46 -24.04 -4.45
N SER A 157 4.24 -24.99 -5.35
CA SER A 157 2.90 -25.36 -5.79
C SER A 157 2.08 -26.08 -4.70
N LEU A 158 2.75 -26.59 -3.67
CA LEU A 158 2.12 -27.23 -2.50
C LEU A 158 1.48 -26.22 -1.54
N LEU A 159 1.88 -24.94 -1.61
CA LEU A 159 1.30 -23.89 -0.80
C LEU A 159 -0.17 -23.67 -1.25
N ALA A 160 -1.10 -23.77 -0.30
CA ALA A 160 -2.54 -23.69 -0.58
C ALA A 160 -3.00 -22.24 -0.87
N VAL A 161 -2.39 -21.64 -1.87
CA VAL A 161 -2.75 -20.35 -2.46
C VAL A 161 -2.94 -20.52 -3.97
N SER A 162 -4.09 -20.09 -4.50
CA SER A 162 -4.41 -20.27 -5.91
C SER A 162 -5.27 -19.17 -6.49
N ALA A 163 -5.08 -18.87 -7.78
CA ALA A 163 -5.92 -17.98 -8.54
C ALA A 163 -7.04 -18.76 -9.23
N LYS A 164 -8.26 -18.70 -8.67
CA LYS A 164 -9.44 -19.35 -9.27
C LYS A 164 -9.89 -18.64 -10.55
N SER A 165 -9.62 -17.35 -10.66
CA SER A 165 -9.79 -16.53 -11.87
C SER A 165 -8.81 -15.37 -11.83
N SER A 166 -8.80 -14.51 -12.83
CA SER A 166 -7.97 -13.28 -12.83
C SER A 166 -8.24 -12.37 -11.63
N THR A 167 -9.45 -12.42 -11.06
CA THR A 167 -9.88 -11.54 -9.95
C THR A 167 -10.26 -12.28 -8.67
N THR A 168 -10.04 -13.61 -8.61
CA THR A 168 -10.42 -14.40 -7.43
C THR A 168 -9.22 -15.20 -6.93
N LEU A 169 -8.74 -14.82 -5.75
CA LEU A 169 -7.69 -15.52 -5.02
C LEU A 169 -8.33 -16.41 -3.94
N VAL A 170 -7.85 -17.62 -3.82
CA VAL A 170 -8.26 -18.57 -2.78
C VAL A 170 -7.05 -18.98 -1.96
N VAL A 171 -7.19 -18.94 -0.65
CA VAL A 171 -6.17 -19.34 0.32
C VAL A 171 -6.80 -20.27 1.34
N THR A 172 -6.14 -21.38 1.64
CA THR A 172 -6.57 -22.27 2.72
C THR A 172 -5.55 -22.20 3.86
N LEU A 173 -6.06 -21.95 5.06
CA LEU A 173 -5.26 -21.91 6.29
C LEU A 173 -5.45 -23.21 7.06
N THR A 174 -4.42 -23.61 7.79
CA THR A 174 -4.50 -24.68 8.80
C THR A 174 -5.45 -24.27 9.93
N GLY A 175 -6.20 -25.22 10.49
CA GLY A 175 -7.06 -25.00 11.65
C GLY A 175 -6.28 -24.97 12.96
#